data_e0f136e7ad01d0e04376847b611b81fc
#
_entry.id   e0f136e7ad01d0e04376847b611b81fc
#
_cell.length_a   1.000
_cell.length_b   1.000
_cell.length_c   1.000
_cell.angle_alpha   90.00
_cell.angle_beta   90.00
_cell.angle_gamma   90.00
#
_symmetry.space_group_name_H-M   'P 1'
#
loop_
_entity.id
_entity.type
_entity.pdbx_description
1 polymer ?
#
loop_
_entity_poly.entity_id
_entity_poly.type
_entity_poly.pdbx_seq_one_letter_code
_entity_poly.pdbx_strand_id
1 'polypeptide(L)'
;NGVFVKLNSATIKMLRLVEPYIAYGYPNLKSVKDLVYKRGFAKVDKQRIPISDNSVIEQVLGKHDIICVEDLIHEIYTVGPNFKYANNFLWPFKLSSPTGGFRSKLTHFNEGGDCGNREDKINTFIQTMI
;
A
#
# COMPACT_ATOMS: atom_id res chain seq x y z
N ASN A 1 0.11 -0.73 9.84
CA ASN A 1 0.93 -0.35 8.69
C ASN A 1 0.39 -1.01 7.41
N GLY A 2 0.60 -0.37 6.28
CA GLY A 2 0.18 -0.89 5.00
C GLY A 2 1.31 -0.91 3.98
N VAL A 3 1.32 -1.93 3.13
CA VAL A 3 2.28 -2.06 2.03
C VAL A 3 1.58 -2.59 0.79
N PHE A 4 2.11 -2.27 -0.38
CA PHE A 4 1.67 -2.87 -1.64
C PHE A 4 2.54 -4.09 -1.94
N VAL A 5 1.94 -5.13 -2.49
CA VAL A 5 2.66 -6.33 -2.94
C VAL A 5 2.22 -6.70 -4.35
N LYS A 6 3.20 -7.14 -5.16
CA LYS A 6 2.93 -7.71 -6.46
C LYS A 6 2.54 -9.18 -6.27
N LEU A 7 1.41 -9.59 -6.83
CA LEU A 7 0.97 -10.98 -6.74
C LEU A 7 1.80 -11.88 -7.65
N ASN A 8 2.48 -12.83 -7.04
CA ASN A 8 3.16 -13.93 -7.72
C ASN A 8 3.10 -15.16 -6.79
N SER A 9 3.62 -16.30 -7.23
CA SER A 9 3.50 -17.54 -6.45
C SER A 9 4.14 -17.40 -5.06
N ALA A 10 5.25 -16.70 -4.93
CA ALA A 10 5.94 -16.50 -3.65
C ALA A 10 5.13 -15.61 -2.71
N THR A 11 4.61 -14.47 -3.19
CA THR A 11 3.82 -13.56 -2.36
C THR A 11 2.49 -14.15 -1.97
N ILE A 12 1.85 -14.94 -2.84
CA ILE A 12 0.61 -15.65 -2.51
C ILE A 12 0.83 -16.63 -1.37
N LYS A 13 1.93 -17.37 -1.38
CA LYS A 13 2.29 -18.27 -0.28
C LYS A 13 2.50 -17.52 1.02
N MET A 14 3.19 -16.38 0.97
CA MET A 14 3.39 -15.52 2.14
C MET A 14 2.07 -15.00 2.70
N LEU A 15 1.15 -14.55 1.82
CA LEU A 15 -0.17 -14.08 2.23
C LEU A 15 -0.99 -15.16 2.93
N ARG A 16 -0.91 -16.40 2.46
CA ARG A 16 -1.59 -17.53 3.11
C ARG A 16 -1.07 -17.79 4.53
N LEU A 17 0.25 -17.64 4.73
CA LEU A 17 0.85 -17.84 6.05
C LEU A 17 0.44 -16.77 7.05
N VAL A 18 0.29 -15.51 6.60
CA VAL A 18 -0.03 -14.39 7.47
C VAL A 18 -1.50 -14.00 7.48
N GLU A 19 -2.33 -14.68 6.67
CA GLU A 19 -3.76 -14.37 6.54
C GLU A 19 -4.50 -14.20 7.88
N PRO A 20 -4.26 -15.04 8.92
CA PRO A 20 -4.95 -14.87 10.20
C PRO A 20 -4.63 -13.56 10.92
N TYR A 21 -3.60 -12.83 10.50
CA TYR A 21 -3.09 -11.66 11.20
C TYR A 21 -3.22 -10.37 10.41
N ILE A 22 -3.60 -10.43 9.13
CA ILE A 22 -3.64 -9.26 8.26
C ILE A 22 -4.96 -9.15 7.50
N ALA A 23 -5.26 -7.94 7.04
CA ALA A 23 -6.31 -7.69 6.04
C ALA A 23 -5.64 -7.31 4.73
N TYR A 24 -6.12 -7.85 3.60
CA TYR A 24 -5.60 -7.51 2.29
C TYR A 24 -6.70 -7.54 1.23
N GLY A 25 -6.41 -7.04 0.05
CA GLY A 25 -7.37 -6.99 -1.04
C GLY A 25 -6.82 -6.26 -2.25
N TYR A 26 -7.72 -5.90 -3.17
CA TYR A 26 -7.40 -5.28 -4.45
C TYR A 26 -7.78 -3.80 -4.43
N PRO A 27 -6.83 -2.88 -4.20
CA PRO A 27 -7.14 -1.46 -4.14
C PRO A 27 -7.46 -0.91 -5.52
N ASN A 28 -8.42 0.04 -5.57
CA ASN A 28 -8.69 0.78 -6.80
C ASN A 28 -7.75 2.00 -6.90
N LEU A 29 -7.82 2.69 -8.04
CA LEU A 29 -6.95 3.85 -8.29
C LEU A 29 -7.12 4.94 -7.24
N LYS A 30 -8.35 5.21 -6.81
CA LYS A 30 -8.62 6.22 -5.77
C LYS A 30 -7.93 5.87 -4.46
N SER A 31 -7.99 4.62 -4.03
CA SER A 31 -7.34 4.17 -2.80
C SER A 31 -5.82 4.30 -2.88
N VAL A 32 -5.22 3.95 -4.01
CA VAL A 32 -3.77 4.10 -4.22
C VAL A 32 -3.39 5.58 -4.17
N LYS A 33 -4.13 6.44 -4.87
CA LYS A 33 -3.90 7.89 -4.86
C LYS A 33 -4.00 8.47 -3.45
N ASP A 34 -5.05 8.14 -2.73
CA ASP A 34 -5.28 8.69 -1.39
C ASP A 34 -4.19 8.23 -0.42
N LEU A 35 -3.76 6.99 -0.49
CA LEU A 35 -2.66 6.50 0.33
C LEU A 35 -1.36 7.28 0.06
N VAL A 36 -1.00 7.45 -1.19
CA VAL A 36 0.24 8.13 -1.56
C VAL A 36 0.17 9.62 -1.23
N TYR A 37 -0.95 10.29 -1.53
CA TYR A 37 -1.06 11.73 -1.28
C TYR A 37 -1.19 12.08 0.20
N LYS A 38 -1.93 11.29 0.97
CA LYS A 38 -2.25 11.61 2.36
C LYS A 38 -1.27 11.00 3.36
N ARG A 39 -0.70 9.85 3.04
CA ARG A 39 0.17 9.10 3.95
C ARG A 39 1.51 8.72 3.33
N GLY A 40 1.86 9.32 2.18
CA GLY A 40 3.07 8.95 1.45
C GLY A 40 4.34 9.47 2.11
N PHE A 41 5.25 8.55 2.43
CA PHE A 41 6.60 8.83 2.85
C PHE A 41 7.55 8.01 2.00
N ALA A 42 8.74 8.55 1.77
CA ALA A 42 9.77 7.92 0.97
C ALA A 42 10.92 7.44 1.83
N LYS A 43 11.59 6.40 1.36
CA LYS A 43 12.85 5.94 1.94
C LYS A 43 13.99 6.55 1.14
N VAL A 44 14.65 7.55 1.72
CA VAL A 44 15.80 8.24 1.11
C VAL A 44 16.95 8.15 2.10
N ASP A 45 18.08 7.57 1.68
CA ASP A 45 19.27 7.39 2.53
C ASP A 45 18.91 6.74 3.88
N LYS A 46 18.06 5.70 3.83
CA LYS A 46 17.57 4.96 5.00
C LYS A 46 16.73 5.80 5.97
N GLN A 47 16.29 6.99 5.54
CA GLN A 47 15.44 7.87 6.34
C GLN A 47 14.02 7.93 5.78
N ARG A 48 13.05 8.14 6.67
CA ARG A 48 11.65 8.33 6.31
C ARG A 48 11.38 9.79 6.05
N ILE A 49 11.16 10.15 4.78
CA ILE A 49 10.98 11.54 4.34
C ILE A 49 9.59 11.69 3.71
N PRO A 50 8.79 12.72 4.10
CA PRO A 50 7.50 12.93 3.46
C PRO A 50 7.67 13.26 1.97
N ILE A 51 6.75 12.75 1.16
CA ILE A 51 6.70 13.03 -0.27
C ILE A 51 5.98 14.38 -0.43
N SER A 52 6.75 15.46 -0.25
CA SER A 52 6.21 16.83 -0.27
C SER A 52 6.24 17.46 -1.65
N ASP A 53 7.14 17.03 -2.53
CA ASP A 53 7.17 17.46 -3.91
C ASP A 53 7.80 16.40 -4.81
N ASN A 54 7.76 16.65 -6.13
CA ASN A 54 8.23 15.67 -7.11
C ASN A 54 9.75 15.51 -7.13
N SER A 55 10.51 16.46 -6.60
CA SER A 55 11.97 16.36 -6.59
C SER A 55 12.49 15.18 -5.77
N VAL A 56 11.79 14.81 -4.71
CA VAL A 56 12.13 13.65 -3.89
C VAL A 56 11.99 12.37 -4.73
N ILE A 57 10.96 12.28 -5.54
CA ILE A 57 10.70 11.12 -6.39
C ILE A 57 11.74 11.04 -7.51
N GLU A 58 11.99 12.15 -8.19
CA GLU A 58 12.97 12.21 -9.30
C GLU A 58 14.37 11.88 -8.83
N GLN A 59 14.76 12.34 -7.66
CA GLN A 59 16.09 12.10 -7.10
C GLN A 59 16.41 10.60 -6.99
N VAL A 60 15.43 9.80 -6.61
CA VAL A 60 15.63 8.35 -6.37
C VAL A 60 15.19 7.51 -7.56
N LEU A 61 14.04 7.85 -8.17
CA LEU A 61 13.40 7.04 -9.21
C LEU A 61 13.52 7.60 -10.61
N GLY A 62 14.18 8.76 -10.79
CA GLY A 62 14.32 9.38 -12.11
C GLY A 62 14.99 8.49 -13.14
N LYS A 63 15.95 7.65 -12.71
CA LYS A 63 16.62 6.70 -13.60
C LYS A 63 15.69 5.60 -14.13
N HIS A 64 14.52 5.44 -13.54
CA HIS A 64 13.47 4.51 -13.96
C HIS A 64 12.29 5.23 -14.64
N ASP A 65 12.49 6.49 -15.04
CA ASP A 65 11.47 7.34 -15.68
C ASP A 65 10.26 7.63 -14.79
N ILE A 66 10.43 7.55 -13.48
CA ILE A 66 9.40 7.92 -12.50
C ILE A 66 9.85 9.26 -11.89
N ILE A 67 9.20 10.34 -12.31
CA ILE A 67 9.63 11.71 -11.96
C ILE A 67 8.60 12.53 -11.19
N CYS A 68 7.37 12.02 -11.04
CA CYS A 68 6.31 12.72 -10.31
C CYS A 68 5.42 11.72 -9.56
N VAL A 69 4.55 12.26 -8.71
CA VAL A 69 3.63 11.45 -7.90
C VAL A 69 2.70 10.62 -8.81
N GLU A 70 2.21 11.20 -9.91
CA GLU A 70 1.33 10.50 -10.83
C GLU A 70 2.04 9.31 -11.48
N ASP A 71 3.31 9.45 -11.85
CA ASP A 71 4.10 8.34 -12.39
C ASP A 71 4.26 7.22 -11.36
N LEU A 72 4.50 7.59 -10.10
CA LEU A 72 4.62 6.63 -9.00
C LEU A 72 3.32 5.85 -8.79
N ILE A 73 2.19 6.56 -8.75
CA ILE A 73 0.87 5.96 -8.59
C ILE A 73 0.56 5.02 -9.75
N HIS A 74 0.84 5.45 -10.98
CA HIS A 74 0.62 4.64 -12.17
C HIS A 74 1.42 3.34 -12.13
N GLU A 75 2.70 3.42 -11.76
CA GLU A 75 3.57 2.25 -11.68
C GLU A 75 3.08 1.25 -10.63
N ILE A 76 2.63 1.73 -9.48
CA ILE A 76 2.08 0.89 -8.42
C ILE A 76 0.74 0.28 -8.84
N TYR A 77 -0.18 1.09 -9.38
CA TYR A 77 -1.53 0.63 -9.69
C TYR A 77 -1.54 -0.39 -10.84
N THR A 78 -0.72 -0.15 -11.86
CA THR A 78 -0.65 -1.03 -13.04
C THR A 78 0.32 -2.19 -12.86
N VAL A 79 1.02 -2.25 -11.72
CA VAL A 79 2.08 -3.23 -11.45
C VAL A 79 3.08 -3.25 -12.63
N GLY A 80 3.62 -2.08 -12.93
CA GLY A 80 4.49 -1.87 -14.08
C GLY A 80 5.85 -2.57 -13.93
N PRO A 81 6.70 -2.47 -14.96
CA PRO A 81 8.00 -3.12 -14.97
C PRO A 81 8.96 -2.63 -13.88
N ASN A 82 8.74 -1.42 -13.35
CA ASN A 82 9.54 -0.83 -12.28
C ASN A 82 8.83 -0.87 -10.92
N PHE A 83 7.80 -1.70 -10.77
CA PHE A 83 7.05 -1.83 -9.53
C PHE A 83 7.96 -2.07 -8.32
N LYS A 84 8.95 -2.94 -8.47
CA LYS A 84 9.90 -3.26 -7.41
C LYS A 84 10.59 -2.01 -6.86
N TYR A 85 11.07 -1.15 -7.76
CA TYR A 85 11.77 0.08 -7.37
C TYR A 85 10.82 1.10 -6.76
N ALA A 86 9.64 1.26 -7.35
CA ALA A 86 8.61 2.16 -6.84
C ALA A 86 8.14 1.73 -5.45
N ASN A 87 7.88 0.45 -5.27
CA ASN A 87 7.42 -0.09 -3.99
C ASN A 87 8.50 0.00 -2.90
N ASN A 88 9.76 -0.26 -3.25
CA ASN A 88 10.87 -0.14 -2.30
C ASN A 88 11.12 1.31 -1.90
N PHE A 89 10.82 2.28 -2.76
CA PHE A 89 10.91 3.70 -2.47
C PHE A 89 9.89 4.12 -1.40
N LEU A 90 8.69 3.56 -1.43
CA LEU A 90 7.64 3.89 -0.48
C LEU A 90 7.94 3.28 0.88
N TRP A 91 7.92 4.12 1.91
CA TRP A 91 7.94 3.65 3.30
C TRP A 91 6.58 3.01 3.61
N PRO A 92 6.51 1.95 4.41
CA PRO A 92 5.21 1.38 4.81
C PRO A 92 4.28 2.47 5.36
N PHE A 93 3.04 2.49 4.89
CA PHE A 93 2.08 3.50 5.30
C PHE A 93 1.70 3.32 6.77
N LYS A 94 1.87 4.36 7.57
CA LYS A 94 1.42 4.38 8.96
C LYS A 94 -0.02 4.86 9.01
N LEU A 95 -0.94 3.92 9.02
CA LEU A 95 -2.37 4.20 9.00
C LEU A 95 -2.92 4.31 10.41
N SER A 96 -3.98 5.10 10.57
CA SER A 96 -4.73 5.20 11.83
C SER A 96 -5.58 3.93 12.01
N SER A 97 -6.07 3.70 13.24
CA SER A 97 -7.08 2.67 13.45
C SER A 97 -8.35 2.99 12.67
N PRO A 98 -9.10 1.98 12.19
CA PRO A 98 -10.33 2.24 11.45
C PRO A 98 -11.31 3.09 12.24
N THR A 99 -12.00 3.99 11.56
CA THR A 99 -13.10 4.76 12.16
C THR A 99 -14.18 3.77 12.60
N GLY A 100 -14.55 3.80 13.88
CA GLY A 100 -15.48 2.84 14.47
C GLY A 100 -14.80 1.56 14.98
N GLY A 101 -13.47 1.44 14.83
CA GLY A 101 -12.69 0.32 15.35
C GLY A 101 -12.70 -0.91 14.45
N PHE A 102 -11.99 -1.95 14.89
CA PHE A 102 -11.99 -3.25 14.25
C PHE A 102 -13.22 -4.04 14.69
N ARG A 103 -13.79 -4.85 13.76
CA ARG A 103 -14.88 -5.75 14.12
C ARG A 103 -14.37 -6.89 14.99
N SER A 104 -13.29 -7.56 14.54
CA SER A 104 -12.57 -8.56 15.32
C SER A 104 -11.21 -8.77 14.69
N LYS A 105 -10.15 -8.60 15.46
CA LYS A 105 -8.77 -8.81 14.98
C LYS A 105 -8.41 -10.29 14.83
N LEU A 106 -9.13 -11.16 15.54
CA LEU A 106 -8.80 -12.58 15.61
C LEU A 106 -9.67 -13.45 14.69
N THR A 107 -10.71 -12.85 14.08
CA THR A 107 -11.67 -13.58 13.25
C THR A 107 -11.46 -13.22 11.78
N HIS A 108 -11.59 -14.21 10.91
CA HIS A 108 -11.52 -14.03 9.47
C HIS A 108 -12.64 -13.10 8.98
N PHE A 109 -12.39 -12.32 7.92
CA PHE A 109 -13.36 -11.38 7.37
C PHE A 109 -14.69 -12.06 7.01
N ASN A 110 -14.66 -13.25 6.40
CA ASN A 110 -15.85 -14.01 6.04
C ASN A 110 -16.67 -14.47 7.24
N GLU A 111 -16.05 -14.49 8.43
CA GLU A 111 -16.68 -14.83 9.70
C GLU A 111 -17.11 -13.59 10.49
N GLY A 112 -17.12 -12.43 9.85
CA GLY A 112 -17.46 -11.16 10.50
C GLY A 112 -16.29 -10.45 11.15
N GLY A 113 -15.06 -10.95 11.00
CA GLY A 113 -13.85 -10.32 11.52
C GLY A 113 -13.18 -9.39 10.54
N ASP A 114 -11.93 -9.02 10.83
CA ASP A 114 -11.17 -8.07 10.03
C ASP A 114 -9.97 -8.67 9.31
N CYS A 115 -9.64 -9.94 9.54
CA CYS A 115 -8.48 -10.59 8.93
C CYS A 115 -8.83 -11.28 7.62
N GLY A 116 -7.82 -11.40 6.73
CA GLY A 116 -7.93 -12.14 5.47
C GLY A 116 -8.19 -11.28 4.25
N ASN A 117 -8.60 -11.94 3.17
CA ASN A 117 -8.82 -11.29 1.88
C ASN A 117 -10.18 -10.61 1.83
N ARG A 118 -10.16 -9.28 1.70
CA ARG A 118 -11.38 -8.46 1.57
C ARG A 118 -11.72 -8.17 0.11
N GLU A 119 -10.87 -8.60 -0.82
CA GLU A 119 -11.03 -8.32 -2.25
C GLU A 119 -11.21 -6.82 -2.49
N ASP A 120 -12.22 -6.39 -3.25
CA ASP A 120 -12.46 -4.98 -3.53
C ASP A 120 -13.03 -4.20 -2.32
N LYS A 121 -13.51 -4.87 -1.29
CA LYS A 121 -13.98 -4.24 -0.05
C LYS A 121 -12.86 -3.62 0.77
N ILE A 122 -11.60 -3.93 0.45
CA ILE A 122 -10.43 -3.29 1.06
C ILE A 122 -10.45 -1.78 0.87
N ASN A 123 -11.05 -1.28 -0.22
CA ASN A 123 -11.10 0.15 -0.52
C ASN A 123 -11.87 0.94 0.55
N THR A 124 -13.02 0.43 0.97
CA THR A 124 -13.79 1.05 2.06
C THR A 124 -13.01 1.02 3.37
N PHE A 125 -12.37 -0.10 3.66
CA PHE A 125 -11.56 -0.25 4.87
C PHE A 125 -10.39 0.74 4.90
N ILE A 126 -9.69 0.91 3.79
CA ILE A 126 -8.58 1.87 3.67
C ILE A 126 -9.08 3.28 3.95
N GLN A 127 -10.24 3.68 3.41
CA GLN A 127 -10.79 5.02 3.63
C GLN A 127 -11.09 5.31 5.10
N THR A 128 -11.37 4.30 5.89
CA THR A 128 -11.58 4.49 7.34
C THR A 128 -10.28 4.69 8.12
N MET A 129 -9.12 4.39 7.52
CA MET A 129 -7.82 4.45 8.18
C MET A 129 -6.92 5.59 7.71
N ILE A 130 -7.26 6.22 6.59
CA ILE A 130 -6.44 7.31 6.03
C ILE A 130 -6.54 8.60 6.86
#